data_c0b3d623ee6a2b6a09f0b7c76c1ea125
#
_entry.id   c0b3d623ee6a2b6a09f0b7c76c1ea125
#
_cell.length_a   1.000
_cell.length_b   1.000
_cell.length_c   1.000
_cell.angle_alpha   90.00
_cell.angle_beta   90.00
_cell.angle_gamma   90.00
#
_symmetry.space_group_name_H-M   'P 1'
#
loop_
_entity.id
_entity.type
_entity.pdbx_description
1 polymer ?
#
loop_
_entity_poly.entity_id
_entity_poly.type
_entity_poly.pdbx_seq_one_letter_code
_entity_poly.pdbx_strand_id
1 'polypeptide(L)'
;MNIAITGEGIISAIGYDKGTVLESLREGRSGIGEMRYLPSTHHELPVGEVKWSDEELQSRLSLDPSGKFSRTAMMGMWSIRQALEDAGLLGELSPLASHHSPLKVVLISGTTVAGMDLSERYFAEMVTGGGHLECLLDHSCGDNTRLMANYFGCFTDYTTISTACSSAANALILGANMLKAGEADIVVAGGTEALSLFHLNGFNSLMILDKEHCRPFDDTRAGLNLGEGAAYVVMETEEHALQRQTPIHAYLSGYGNACDAFHQTASSDNGEGAYLAMREALDMAGLQPSDIDYVNAHGTGTPNNDQSESVALQRIFGSNLPPVSSTKGFTGHTTSASGSIETVICLLAMHHGFIPANLGFAHPMASGIVPSLGAEGCHLRHVLCNSFGFGGNDSSLVFSRSVECGVRSEDTPATDSASDISPSTFHIPSSSIYELSRVEITSEDQLSEIRDYIKPMEARRMGKLMKASLLSSLKALKQAGVECPDAIITGTALGCWENSEALLMQLLEEGEVMLSPTNFMQSTHNTISSNIAIRLGCHGYNVTYTQGSDSLEWALRDARLLLQSGRYNTVLVGCHDETTPLYRSLMERLGITGLPAIHSVAIVLKGEKVKE
;
A
#
# COMPACT_ATOMS: atom_id res chain seq x y z
N MET A 1 -23.39 -0.58 -4.32
CA MET A 1 -22.68 -1.52 -5.22
C MET A 1 -21.66 -2.27 -4.37
N ASN A 2 -21.77 -3.59 -4.34
CA ASN A 2 -20.91 -4.47 -3.54
C ASN A 2 -19.68 -4.86 -4.37
N ILE A 3 -18.50 -4.87 -3.74
CA ILE A 3 -17.25 -5.28 -4.36
C ILE A 3 -16.93 -6.71 -3.92
N ALA A 4 -17.03 -7.64 -4.87
CA ALA A 4 -16.75 -9.05 -4.67
C ALA A 4 -15.26 -9.35 -4.85
N ILE A 5 -14.71 -10.23 -4.03
CA ILE A 5 -13.39 -10.84 -4.21
C ILE A 5 -13.63 -12.23 -4.79
N THR A 6 -13.05 -12.49 -5.97
CA THR A 6 -13.30 -13.70 -6.76
C THR A 6 -12.05 -14.54 -6.98
N GLY A 7 -10.89 -14.07 -6.56
CA GLY A 7 -9.65 -14.83 -6.64
C GLY A 7 -8.57 -14.27 -5.73
N GLU A 8 -7.69 -15.13 -5.25
CA GLU A 8 -6.64 -14.81 -4.29
C GLU A 8 -5.34 -15.55 -4.64
N GLY A 9 -4.22 -14.84 -4.52
CA GLY A 9 -2.90 -15.43 -4.64
C GLY A 9 -1.96 -14.88 -3.61
N ILE A 10 -1.04 -15.70 -3.10
CA ILE A 10 -0.09 -15.34 -2.04
C ILE A 10 1.20 -16.12 -2.15
N ILE A 11 2.29 -15.45 -1.83
CA ILE A 11 3.60 -16.03 -1.53
C ILE A 11 4.22 -15.25 -0.37
N SER A 12 4.74 -15.96 0.63
CA SER A 12 5.33 -15.34 1.81
C SER A 12 6.34 -16.29 2.47
N ALA A 13 6.94 -15.87 3.56
CA ALA A 13 7.88 -16.67 4.35
C ALA A 13 7.28 -18.00 4.86
N ILE A 14 5.94 -18.10 4.96
CA ILE A 14 5.23 -19.25 5.51
C ILE A 14 4.54 -20.14 4.46
N GLY A 15 4.65 -19.79 3.19
CA GLY A 15 4.07 -20.61 2.11
C GLY A 15 4.07 -19.92 0.76
N TYR A 16 3.87 -20.70 -0.29
CA TYR A 16 3.92 -20.25 -1.68
C TYR A 16 2.54 -20.17 -2.34
N ASP A 17 1.50 -20.58 -1.63
CA ASP A 17 0.09 -20.59 -2.03
C ASP A 17 -0.81 -20.60 -0.80
N LYS A 18 -2.13 -20.47 -1.02
CA LYS A 18 -3.14 -20.46 0.05
C LYS A 18 -3.10 -21.69 0.95
N GLY A 19 -2.85 -22.86 0.38
CA GLY A 19 -2.85 -24.14 1.11
C GLY A 19 -1.70 -24.22 2.10
N THR A 20 -0.47 -23.94 1.63
CA THR A 20 0.75 -23.98 2.47
C THR A 20 0.77 -22.86 3.52
N VAL A 21 0.20 -21.70 3.20
CA VAL A 21 0.02 -20.60 4.17
C VAL A 21 -0.99 -21.00 5.25
N LEU A 22 -2.14 -21.55 4.88
CA LEU A 22 -3.16 -22.03 5.82
C LEU A 22 -2.60 -23.07 6.79
N GLU A 23 -1.84 -24.05 6.28
CA GLU A 23 -1.19 -25.08 7.10
C GLU A 23 -0.26 -24.43 8.13
N SER A 24 0.60 -23.50 7.70
CA SER A 24 1.54 -22.81 8.60
C SER A 24 0.84 -21.99 9.67
N LEU A 25 -0.26 -21.28 9.31
CA LEU A 25 -1.05 -20.51 10.26
C LEU A 25 -1.68 -21.40 11.35
N ARG A 26 -2.23 -22.56 10.97
CA ARG A 26 -2.84 -23.51 11.90
C ARG A 26 -1.83 -24.20 12.82
N GLU A 27 -0.66 -24.52 12.29
CA GLU A 27 0.43 -25.12 13.06
C GLU A 27 1.18 -24.12 13.95
N GLY A 28 0.91 -22.82 13.84
CA GLY A 28 1.69 -21.79 14.52
C GLY A 28 3.14 -21.71 14.04
N ARG A 29 3.40 -22.07 12.80
CA ARG A 29 4.75 -22.15 12.23
C ARG A 29 5.19 -20.80 11.66
N SER A 30 6.12 -20.16 12.34
CA SER A 30 6.75 -18.91 11.88
C SER A 30 7.69 -19.17 10.71
N GLY A 31 7.69 -18.25 9.74
CA GLY A 31 8.66 -18.20 8.63
C GLY A 31 9.89 -17.35 8.93
N ILE A 32 9.91 -16.66 10.06
CA ILE A 32 11.04 -15.82 10.49
C ILE A 32 12.22 -16.70 10.89
N GLY A 33 13.42 -16.36 10.46
CA GLY A 33 14.64 -17.10 10.76
C GLY A 33 15.88 -16.45 10.15
N GLU A 34 16.95 -17.23 10.07
CA GLU A 34 18.21 -16.77 9.49
C GLU A 34 18.06 -16.43 7.99
N MET A 35 18.71 -15.37 7.55
CA MET A 35 18.80 -14.97 6.15
C MET A 35 19.54 -16.02 5.32
N ARG A 36 19.00 -16.38 4.17
CA ARG A 36 19.60 -17.34 3.23
C ARG A 36 19.96 -16.73 1.88
N TYR A 37 19.13 -15.80 1.42
CA TYR A 37 19.23 -15.24 0.07
C TYR A 37 19.68 -13.78 0.08
N LEU A 38 19.30 -12.99 1.10
CA LEU A 38 19.80 -11.63 1.27
C LEU A 38 21.26 -11.67 1.75
N PRO A 39 22.23 -11.13 0.97
CA PRO A 39 23.65 -11.22 1.30
C PRO A 39 24.08 -10.16 2.31
N SER A 40 23.41 -10.11 3.48
CA SER A 40 23.71 -9.15 4.55
C SER A 40 24.74 -9.70 5.53
N THR A 41 25.51 -8.79 6.14
CA THR A 41 26.43 -9.09 7.25
C THR A 41 25.73 -9.12 8.62
N HIS A 42 24.47 -8.68 8.70
CA HIS A 42 23.64 -8.66 9.91
C HIS A 42 23.01 -10.02 10.21
N HIS A 43 23.83 -11.06 10.44
CA HIS A 43 23.36 -12.41 10.73
C HIS A 43 22.55 -12.52 12.04
N GLU A 44 22.64 -11.52 12.90
CA GLU A 44 21.89 -11.43 14.15
C GLU A 44 20.44 -10.97 13.99
N LEU A 45 20.04 -10.54 12.77
CA LEU A 45 18.68 -10.04 12.49
C LEU A 45 17.88 -11.12 11.76
N PRO A 46 16.92 -11.78 12.43
CA PRO A 46 16.05 -12.74 11.75
C PRO A 46 15.05 -12.04 10.85
N VAL A 47 14.75 -12.66 9.70
CA VAL A 47 13.85 -12.14 8.66
C VAL A 47 12.89 -13.20 8.15
N GLY A 48 11.76 -12.76 7.60
CA GLY A 48 10.79 -13.62 6.93
C GLY A 48 11.07 -13.70 5.42
N GLU A 49 12.06 -14.49 5.00
CA GLU A 49 12.34 -14.74 3.57
C GLU A 49 11.38 -15.76 2.97
N VAL A 50 10.97 -15.55 1.73
CA VAL A 50 10.35 -16.58 0.88
C VAL A 50 11.39 -17.67 0.61
N LYS A 51 11.00 -18.94 0.80
CA LYS A 51 11.95 -20.07 0.83
C LYS A 51 12.35 -20.58 -0.57
N TRP A 52 12.19 -19.78 -1.61
CA TRP A 52 12.66 -20.02 -2.97
C TRP A 52 13.73 -18.99 -3.35
N SER A 53 14.79 -19.45 -4.04
CA SER A 53 15.81 -18.57 -4.62
C SER A 53 15.25 -17.80 -5.83
N ASP A 54 16.02 -16.81 -6.32
CA ASP A 54 15.67 -16.06 -7.53
C ASP A 54 15.60 -16.99 -8.74
N GLU A 55 16.52 -17.96 -8.84
CA GLU A 55 16.56 -18.95 -9.93
C GLU A 55 15.35 -19.89 -9.88
N GLU A 56 14.91 -20.29 -8.67
CA GLU A 56 13.71 -21.11 -8.52
C GLU A 56 12.45 -20.34 -8.91
N LEU A 57 12.31 -19.08 -8.50
CA LEU A 57 11.22 -18.19 -8.90
C LEU A 57 11.19 -18.01 -10.42
N GLN A 58 12.35 -17.68 -11.02
CA GLN A 58 12.50 -17.47 -12.45
C GLN A 58 12.12 -18.73 -13.26
N SER A 59 12.58 -19.89 -12.81
CA SER A 59 12.26 -21.19 -13.44
C SER A 59 10.76 -21.50 -13.38
N ARG A 60 10.11 -21.29 -12.22
CA ARG A 60 8.68 -21.55 -12.02
C ARG A 60 7.79 -20.60 -12.82
N LEU A 61 8.26 -19.39 -13.06
CA LEU A 61 7.61 -18.40 -13.91
C LEU A 61 7.89 -18.60 -15.41
N SER A 62 8.78 -19.54 -15.76
CA SER A 62 9.22 -19.77 -17.14
C SER A 62 9.81 -18.51 -17.79
N LEU A 63 10.49 -17.68 -17.00
CA LEU A 63 11.20 -16.51 -17.47
C LEU A 63 12.53 -16.91 -18.14
N ASP A 64 13.06 -16.03 -19.01
CA ASP A 64 14.35 -16.23 -19.65
C ASP A 64 15.46 -16.36 -18.60
N PRO A 65 16.19 -17.48 -18.51
CA PRO A 65 17.25 -17.68 -17.53
C PRO A 65 18.40 -16.65 -17.63
N SER A 66 18.57 -16.00 -18.78
CA SER A 66 19.57 -14.94 -19.00
C SER A 66 19.06 -13.54 -18.62
N GLY A 67 17.74 -13.38 -18.43
CA GLY A 67 17.12 -12.12 -18.05
C GLY A 67 17.38 -11.77 -16.59
N LYS A 68 17.36 -10.47 -16.30
CA LYS A 68 17.45 -9.94 -14.93
C LYS A 68 16.09 -9.45 -14.51
N PHE A 69 15.51 -10.07 -13.50
CA PHE A 69 14.21 -9.72 -12.95
C PHE A 69 14.36 -9.42 -11.46
N SER A 70 13.72 -8.36 -10.99
CA SER A 70 13.68 -8.10 -9.56
C SER A 70 12.92 -9.21 -8.83
N ARG A 71 13.39 -9.57 -7.64
CA ARG A 71 12.70 -10.52 -6.76
C ARG A 71 11.29 -10.05 -6.44
N THR A 72 11.11 -8.73 -6.25
CA THR A 72 9.81 -8.08 -6.07
C THR A 72 8.86 -8.40 -7.22
N ALA A 73 9.28 -8.20 -8.49
CA ALA A 73 8.44 -8.49 -9.64
C ALA A 73 8.10 -9.99 -9.76
N MET A 74 9.10 -10.86 -9.53
CA MET A 74 8.87 -12.31 -9.63
C MET A 74 7.87 -12.83 -8.60
N MET A 75 7.94 -12.37 -7.35
CA MET A 75 6.93 -12.73 -6.34
C MET A 75 5.55 -12.17 -6.69
N GLY A 76 5.48 -10.94 -7.20
CA GLY A 76 4.24 -10.34 -7.70
C GLY A 76 3.63 -11.14 -8.85
N MET A 77 4.43 -11.52 -9.87
CA MET A 77 3.97 -12.37 -10.98
C MET A 77 3.44 -13.72 -10.50
N TRP A 78 4.12 -14.34 -9.53
CA TRP A 78 3.68 -15.62 -8.96
C TRP A 78 2.32 -15.49 -8.28
N SER A 79 2.14 -14.48 -7.47
CA SER A 79 0.90 -14.24 -6.73
C SER A 79 -0.26 -13.80 -7.65
N ILE A 80 -0.01 -12.92 -8.64
CA ILE A 80 -1.01 -12.51 -9.64
C ILE A 80 -1.49 -13.73 -10.44
N ARG A 81 -0.57 -14.63 -10.85
CA ARG A 81 -0.94 -15.86 -11.55
C ARG A 81 -1.95 -16.68 -10.75
N GLN A 82 -1.66 -16.91 -9.46
CA GLN A 82 -2.56 -17.66 -8.59
C GLN A 82 -3.93 -16.99 -8.46
N ALA A 83 -3.96 -15.66 -8.29
CA ALA A 83 -5.21 -14.91 -8.17
C ALA A 83 -6.06 -15.01 -9.45
N LEU A 84 -5.43 -14.93 -10.62
CA LEU A 84 -6.11 -15.08 -11.91
C LEU A 84 -6.58 -16.53 -12.14
N GLU A 85 -5.79 -17.54 -11.74
CA GLU A 85 -6.18 -18.94 -11.80
C GLU A 85 -7.39 -19.22 -10.89
N ASP A 86 -7.36 -18.73 -9.66
CA ASP A 86 -8.41 -18.89 -8.66
C ASP A 86 -9.73 -18.21 -9.08
N ALA A 87 -9.65 -17.08 -9.80
CA ALA A 87 -10.80 -16.39 -10.38
C ALA A 87 -11.30 -17.01 -11.71
N GLY A 88 -10.63 -18.06 -12.25
CA GLY A 88 -10.94 -18.65 -13.55
C GLY A 88 -10.60 -17.76 -14.74
N LEU A 89 -9.74 -16.74 -14.57
CA LEU A 89 -9.40 -15.75 -15.60
C LEU A 89 -8.13 -16.06 -16.37
N LEU A 90 -7.26 -16.93 -15.88
CA LEU A 90 -6.03 -17.32 -16.56
C LEU A 90 -6.37 -18.15 -17.81
N GLY A 91 -6.17 -17.60 -18.98
CA GLY A 91 -6.57 -18.19 -20.27
C GLY A 91 -7.78 -17.48 -20.90
N GLU A 92 -8.76 -17.01 -20.14
CA GLU A 92 -9.87 -16.21 -20.67
C GLU A 92 -9.40 -14.80 -21.10
N LEU A 93 -8.46 -14.23 -20.33
CA LEU A 93 -7.85 -12.92 -20.60
C LEU A 93 -6.62 -13.00 -21.51
N SER A 94 -6.31 -14.16 -22.11
CA SER A 94 -5.18 -14.28 -23.02
C SER A 94 -5.34 -13.33 -24.22
N PRO A 95 -4.29 -12.58 -24.62
CA PRO A 95 -4.32 -11.68 -25.79
C PRO A 95 -4.71 -12.39 -27.08
N LEU A 96 -4.52 -13.72 -27.13
CA LEU A 96 -4.89 -14.57 -28.27
C LEU A 96 -6.38 -14.98 -28.26
N ALA A 97 -7.10 -14.80 -27.15
CA ALA A 97 -8.46 -15.29 -26.99
C ALA A 97 -9.52 -14.37 -27.59
N SER A 98 -9.26 -13.09 -27.80
CA SER A 98 -10.22 -12.24 -28.49
C SER A 98 -9.64 -10.90 -28.98
N HIS A 99 -9.78 -10.62 -30.25
CA HIS A 99 -9.73 -9.27 -30.81
C HIS A 99 -10.93 -8.39 -30.34
N HIS A 100 -11.74 -8.85 -29.39
CA HIS A 100 -13.03 -8.22 -29.04
C HIS A 100 -13.41 -8.32 -27.56
N SER A 101 -12.47 -8.35 -26.60
CA SER A 101 -12.88 -8.18 -25.20
C SER A 101 -12.92 -6.68 -24.87
N PRO A 102 -14.11 -6.10 -24.66
CA PRO A 102 -14.23 -4.71 -24.21
C PRO A 102 -13.91 -4.54 -22.72
N LEU A 103 -13.51 -5.62 -22.03
CA LEU A 103 -13.28 -5.61 -20.59
C LEU A 103 -12.07 -4.73 -20.21
N LYS A 104 -12.30 -3.84 -19.26
CA LYS A 104 -11.26 -3.02 -18.63
C LYS A 104 -10.67 -3.78 -17.44
N VAL A 105 -9.51 -4.37 -17.64
CA VAL A 105 -8.79 -5.12 -16.60
C VAL A 105 -7.61 -4.30 -16.11
N VAL A 106 -7.59 -3.93 -14.83
CA VAL A 106 -6.59 -3.02 -14.27
C VAL A 106 -5.74 -3.73 -13.22
N LEU A 107 -4.42 -3.55 -13.30
CA LEU A 107 -3.48 -3.98 -12.25
C LEU A 107 -3.12 -2.81 -11.35
N ILE A 108 -3.31 -2.96 -10.04
CA ILE A 108 -2.91 -1.96 -9.05
C ILE A 108 -1.96 -2.62 -8.05
N SER A 109 -0.72 -2.17 -8.03
CA SER A 109 0.33 -2.77 -7.20
C SER A 109 0.83 -1.80 -6.14
N GLY A 110 0.96 -2.27 -4.90
CA GLY A 110 1.64 -1.59 -3.82
C GLY A 110 3.10 -2.06 -3.71
N THR A 111 4.06 -1.14 -3.78
CA THR A 111 5.48 -1.42 -3.52
C THR A 111 6.22 -0.15 -3.11
N THR A 112 7.29 -0.27 -2.32
CA THR A 112 8.07 0.87 -1.85
C THR A 112 9.49 0.91 -2.37
N VAL A 113 10.08 -0.24 -2.69
CA VAL A 113 11.46 -0.31 -3.21
C VAL A 113 11.58 -1.01 -4.55
N ALA A 114 10.54 -1.70 -4.99
CA ALA A 114 10.46 -2.30 -6.33
C ALA A 114 11.73 -3.05 -6.77
N GLY A 115 12.48 -2.52 -7.74
CA GLY A 115 13.71 -3.10 -8.28
C GLY A 115 14.99 -2.74 -7.51
N MET A 116 14.88 -2.31 -6.26
CA MET A 116 16.04 -1.95 -5.42
C MET A 116 17.02 -3.10 -5.24
N ASP A 117 16.53 -4.33 -5.12
CA ASP A 117 17.35 -5.55 -5.00
C ASP A 117 18.33 -5.74 -6.18
N LEU A 118 17.90 -5.42 -7.40
CA LEU A 118 18.77 -5.40 -8.57
C LEU A 118 19.69 -4.17 -8.57
N SER A 119 19.16 -3.01 -8.26
CA SER A 119 19.91 -1.77 -8.29
C SER A 119 21.05 -1.77 -7.29
N GLU A 120 20.82 -2.17 -6.03
CA GLU A 120 21.88 -2.27 -5.02
C GLU A 120 22.95 -3.30 -5.38
N ARG A 121 22.55 -4.44 -5.98
CA ARG A 121 23.44 -5.52 -6.42
C ARG A 121 24.46 -5.05 -7.48
N TYR A 122 24.03 -4.21 -8.43
CA TYR A 122 24.84 -3.73 -9.55
C TYR A 122 25.29 -2.28 -9.42
N PHE A 123 24.98 -1.60 -8.32
CA PHE A 123 25.23 -0.16 -8.15
C PHE A 123 26.72 0.20 -8.30
N ALA A 124 27.62 -0.60 -7.72
CA ALA A 124 29.07 -0.41 -7.86
C ALA A 124 29.53 -0.40 -9.32
N GLU A 125 29.04 -1.35 -10.12
CA GLU A 125 29.38 -1.45 -11.54
C GLU A 125 28.80 -0.28 -12.34
N MET A 126 27.58 0.12 -12.06
CA MET A 126 26.92 1.26 -12.72
C MET A 126 27.71 2.56 -12.49
N VAL A 127 28.10 2.84 -11.23
CA VAL A 127 28.82 4.06 -10.84
C VAL A 127 30.24 4.10 -11.39
N THR A 128 30.96 2.96 -11.42
CA THR A 128 32.35 2.90 -11.90
C THR A 128 32.48 2.81 -13.42
N GLY A 129 31.39 2.88 -14.17
CA GLY A 129 31.40 2.83 -15.63
C GLY A 129 31.28 1.41 -16.21
N GLY A 130 31.01 0.40 -15.39
CA GLY A 130 30.75 -0.98 -15.78
C GLY A 130 29.38 -1.21 -16.45
N GLY A 131 28.90 -2.45 -16.40
CA GLY A 131 27.66 -2.90 -17.02
C GLY A 131 26.41 -2.69 -16.20
N HIS A 132 25.33 -3.34 -16.66
CA HIS A 132 24.04 -3.50 -15.95
C HIS A 132 23.21 -2.24 -15.74
N LEU A 133 23.44 -1.19 -16.55
CA LEU A 133 22.63 0.03 -16.52
C LEU A 133 21.16 -0.24 -16.86
N GLU A 134 20.87 -1.30 -17.62
CA GLU A 134 19.51 -1.73 -17.93
C GLU A 134 18.67 -2.01 -16.67
N CYS A 135 19.28 -2.41 -15.55
CA CYS A 135 18.57 -2.61 -14.29
C CYS A 135 17.95 -1.32 -13.74
N LEU A 136 18.46 -0.14 -14.13
CA LEU A 136 17.85 1.14 -13.77
C LEU A 136 16.49 1.37 -14.45
N LEU A 137 16.23 0.71 -15.58
CA LEU A 137 14.96 0.82 -16.31
C LEU A 137 13.82 0.03 -15.64
N ASP A 138 14.15 -0.86 -14.72
CA ASP A 138 13.19 -1.64 -13.92
C ASP A 138 13.31 -1.31 -12.41
N HIS A 139 14.04 -0.22 -12.08
CA HIS A 139 14.25 0.20 -10.70
C HIS A 139 13.00 0.81 -10.08
N SER A 140 12.31 1.69 -10.81
CA SER A 140 11.18 2.43 -10.23
C SER A 140 9.99 1.53 -9.93
N CYS A 141 9.17 1.95 -8.96
CA CYS A 141 7.96 1.21 -8.59
C CYS A 141 7.02 1.01 -9.78
N GLY A 142 6.84 2.05 -10.61
CA GLY A 142 6.01 1.99 -11.81
C GLY A 142 6.54 1.04 -12.87
N ASP A 143 7.86 0.99 -13.09
CA ASP A 143 8.47 0.07 -14.03
C ASP A 143 8.31 -1.39 -13.59
N ASN A 144 8.40 -1.64 -12.29
CA ASN A 144 8.20 -2.96 -11.72
C ASN A 144 6.75 -3.46 -11.96
N THR A 145 5.75 -2.60 -11.75
CA THR A 145 4.35 -2.93 -12.07
C THR A 145 4.13 -3.10 -13.57
N ARG A 146 4.76 -2.26 -14.41
CA ARG A 146 4.75 -2.41 -15.87
C ARG A 146 5.32 -3.75 -16.32
N LEU A 147 6.42 -4.20 -15.71
CA LEU A 147 7.03 -5.50 -15.99
C LEU A 147 6.05 -6.64 -15.68
N MET A 148 5.39 -6.61 -14.53
CA MET A 148 4.35 -7.58 -14.17
C MET A 148 3.17 -7.54 -15.13
N ALA A 149 2.66 -6.37 -15.48
CA ALA A 149 1.55 -6.21 -16.43
C ALA A 149 1.89 -6.78 -17.80
N ASN A 150 3.10 -6.50 -18.29
CA ASN A 150 3.59 -7.00 -19.59
C ASN A 150 3.75 -8.53 -19.61
N TYR A 151 4.16 -9.14 -18.48
CA TYR A 151 4.29 -10.59 -18.38
C TYR A 151 2.96 -11.32 -18.64
N PHE A 152 1.84 -10.78 -18.16
CA PHE A 152 0.51 -11.37 -18.41
C PHE A 152 -0.09 -10.92 -19.74
N GLY A 153 0.16 -9.67 -20.15
CA GLY A 153 -0.35 -9.09 -21.41
C GLY A 153 -1.88 -8.96 -21.48
N CYS A 154 -2.58 -9.08 -20.36
CA CYS A 154 -4.05 -9.03 -20.29
C CYS A 154 -4.59 -7.75 -19.64
N PHE A 155 -3.73 -6.95 -19.03
CA PHE A 155 -4.13 -5.71 -18.38
C PHE A 155 -4.26 -4.58 -19.40
N THR A 156 -5.39 -3.86 -19.34
CA THR A 156 -5.65 -2.69 -20.18
C THR A 156 -5.05 -1.42 -19.61
N ASP A 157 -4.80 -1.42 -18.30
CA ASP A 157 -4.21 -0.31 -17.55
C ASP A 157 -3.50 -0.82 -16.30
N TYR A 158 -2.56 -0.05 -15.76
CA TYR A 158 -1.85 -0.42 -14.52
C TYR A 158 -1.32 0.80 -13.79
N THR A 159 -1.24 0.71 -12.46
CA THR A 159 -0.66 1.77 -11.64
C THR A 159 0.00 1.23 -10.38
N THR A 160 0.81 2.07 -9.77
CA THR A 160 1.56 1.74 -8.56
C THR A 160 1.30 2.76 -7.46
N ILE A 161 1.03 2.26 -6.27
CA ILE A 161 0.84 3.03 -5.05
C ILE A 161 2.02 2.78 -4.10
N SER A 162 2.56 3.84 -3.52
CA SER A 162 3.64 3.78 -2.54
C SER A 162 3.33 4.67 -1.33
N THR A 163 2.64 4.07 -0.36
CA THR A 163 2.23 4.68 0.91
C THR A 163 2.80 3.91 2.11
N ALA A 164 4.09 3.55 2.02
CA ALA A 164 4.77 2.72 3.01
C ALA A 164 3.99 1.42 3.27
N CYS A 165 3.76 1.06 4.55
CA CYS A 165 3.16 -0.24 4.91
C CYS A 165 1.66 -0.37 4.53
N SER A 166 0.98 0.72 4.18
CA SER A 166 -0.42 0.70 3.72
C SER A 166 -0.60 0.63 2.19
N SER A 167 0.50 0.51 1.42
CA SER A 167 0.46 0.56 -0.06
C SER A 167 -0.52 -0.44 -0.67
N ALA A 168 -0.44 -1.72 -0.27
CA ALA A 168 -1.33 -2.75 -0.79
C ALA A 168 -2.79 -2.55 -0.37
N ALA A 169 -3.04 -2.09 0.86
CA ALA A 169 -4.40 -1.76 1.30
C ALA A 169 -4.99 -0.61 0.46
N ASN A 170 -4.19 0.42 0.17
CA ASN A 170 -4.60 1.52 -0.71
C ASN A 170 -4.78 1.08 -2.17
N ALA A 171 -4.06 0.06 -2.63
CA ALA A 171 -4.30 -0.55 -3.94
C ALA A 171 -5.71 -1.18 -4.02
N LEU A 172 -6.15 -1.87 -2.96
CA LEU A 172 -7.51 -2.41 -2.88
C LEU A 172 -8.55 -1.28 -2.80
N ILE A 173 -8.29 -0.21 -2.05
CA ILE A 173 -9.18 0.95 -1.93
C ILE A 173 -9.37 1.63 -3.29
N LEU A 174 -8.29 1.90 -4.02
CA LEU A 174 -8.37 2.47 -5.37
C LEU A 174 -9.16 1.55 -6.30
N GLY A 175 -8.87 0.24 -6.29
CA GLY A 175 -9.56 -0.75 -7.11
C GLY A 175 -11.08 -0.74 -6.86
N ALA A 176 -11.48 -0.69 -5.59
CA ALA A 176 -12.89 -0.61 -5.22
C ALA A 176 -13.54 0.70 -5.71
N ASN A 177 -12.83 1.84 -5.62
CA ASN A 177 -13.32 3.11 -6.13
C ASN A 177 -13.48 3.09 -7.66
N MET A 178 -12.52 2.52 -8.41
CA MET A 178 -12.59 2.39 -9.87
C MET A 178 -13.75 1.49 -10.31
N LEU A 179 -13.96 0.35 -9.64
CA LEU A 179 -15.10 -0.54 -9.91
C LEU A 179 -16.43 0.16 -9.66
N LYS A 180 -16.57 0.88 -8.52
CA LYS A 180 -17.78 1.64 -8.20
C LYS A 180 -18.06 2.77 -9.21
N ALA A 181 -17.02 3.35 -9.78
CA ALA A 181 -17.13 4.40 -10.81
C ALA A 181 -17.34 3.86 -12.23
N GLY A 182 -17.27 2.54 -12.46
CA GLY A 182 -17.34 1.94 -13.79
C GLY A 182 -16.10 2.22 -14.66
N GLU A 183 -14.98 2.58 -14.03
CA GLU A 183 -13.70 2.80 -14.70
C GLU A 183 -12.93 1.50 -14.96
N ALA A 184 -13.27 0.42 -14.23
CA ALA A 184 -12.78 -0.94 -14.45
C ALA A 184 -13.93 -1.95 -14.32
N ASP A 185 -13.80 -3.08 -15.03
CA ASP A 185 -14.69 -4.23 -14.91
C ASP A 185 -14.10 -5.28 -13.99
N ILE A 186 -12.77 -5.47 -14.06
CA ILE A 186 -11.97 -6.36 -13.21
C ILE A 186 -10.75 -5.58 -12.72
N VAL A 187 -10.46 -5.71 -11.43
CA VAL A 187 -9.23 -5.16 -10.84
C VAL A 187 -8.44 -6.29 -10.18
N VAL A 188 -7.16 -6.38 -10.50
CA VAL A 188 -6.20 -7.19 -9.75
C VAL A 188 -5.41 -6.23 -8.86
N ALA A 189 -5.66 -6.28 -7.55
CA ALA A 189 -5.04 -5.35 -6.61
C ALA A 189 -4.30 -6.09 -5.49
N GLY A 190 -3.19 -5.53 -5.08
CA GLY A 190 -2.38 -6.09 -4.01
C GLY A 190 -1.03 -5.40 -3.87
N GLY A 191 -0.05 -6.13 -3.39
CA GLY A 191 1.30 -5.60 -3.25
C GLY A 191 2.36 -6.69 -3.24
N THR A 192 3.59 -6.27 -3.48
CA THR A 192 4.77 -7.12 -3.52
C THR A 192 5.99 -6.34 -3.03
N GLU A 193 6.79 -6.98 -2.19
CA GLU A 193 8.03 -6.38 -1.69
C GLU A 193 9.07 -7.45 -1.40
N ALA A 194 10.27 -7.28 -1.91
CA ALA A 194 11.43 -8.11 -1.59
C ALA A 194 12.25 -7.50 -0.44
N LEU A 195 12.95 -8.34 0.29
CA LEU A 195 14.02 -7.90 1.16
C LEU A 195 15.16 -7.32 0.33
N SER A 196 15.79 -6.26 0.83
CA SER A 196 16.95 -5.61 0.25
C SER A 196 17.91 -5.13 1.34
N LEU A 197 19.17 -4.95 1.01
CA LEU A 197 20.15 -4.35 1.93
C LEU A 197 19.75 -2.93 2.28
N PHE A 198 19.19 -2.20 1.31
CA PHE A 198 18.65 -0.86 1.51
C PHE A 198 17.59 -0.83 2.60
N HIS A 199 16.59 -1.73 2.54
CA HIS A 199 15.54 -1.84 3.56
C HIS A 199 16.12 -2.27 4.91
N LEU A 200 16.87 -3.37 4.94
CA LEU A 200 17.39 -3.93 6.17
C LEU A 200 18.22 -2.89 6.95
N ASN A 201 19.16 -2.27 6.27
CA ASN A 201 20.04 -1.28 6.90
C ASN A 201 19.32 0.03 7.21
N GLY A 202 18.34 0.43 6.38
CA GLY A 202 17.47 1.56 6.66
C GLY A 202 16.68 1.39 7.95
N PHE A 203 15.96 0.28 8.10
CA PHE A 203 15.22 -0.05 9.33
C PHE A 203 16.14 -0.26 10.54
N ASN A 204 17.31 -0.88 10.33
CA ASN A 204 18.32 -1.01 11.38
C ASN A 204 18.81 0.34 11.90
N SER A 205 18.98 1.32 11.02
CA SER A 205 19.38 2.69 11.40
C SER A 205 18.35 3.39 12.29
N LEU A 206 17.08 3.02 12.20
CA LEU A 206 16.00 3.51 13.07
C LEU A 206 15.94 2.79 14.42
N MET A 207 16.75 1.74 14.63
CA MET A 207 16.79 0.93 15.86
C MET A 207 15.43 0.33 16.25
N ILE A 208 14.67 -0.15 15.25
CA ILE A 208 13.33 -0.73 15.43
C ILE A 208 13.25 -2.21 15.00
N LEU A 209 14.40 -2.84 14.71
CA LEU A 209 14.48 -4.27 14.43
C LEU A 209 14.71 -5.06 15.72
N ASP A 210 13.97 -6.17 15.86
CA ASP A 210 14.20 -7.13 16.95
C ASP A 210 15.26 -8.16 16.53
N LYS A 211 16.18 -8.48 17.42
CA LYS A 211 17.18 -9.56 17.24
C LYS A 211 16.64 -10.94 17.58
N GLU A 212 15.46 -10.99 18.15
CA GLU A 212 14.66 -12.19 18.36
C GLU A 212 13.42 -12.15 17.46
N HIS A 213 12.53 -13.15 17.57
CA HIS A 213 11.24 -13.11 16.91
C HIS A 213 10.38 -11.97 17.47
N CYS A 214 9.77 -11.18 16.62
CA CYS A 214 8.90 -10.08 17.03
C CYS A 214 7.71 -10.58 17.85
N ARG A 215 7.30 -9.77 18.80
CA ARG A 215 6.27 -10.08 19.81
C ARG A 215 5.21 -8.99 19.83
N PRO A 216 4.34 -8.91 18.82
CA PRO A 216 3.33 -7.87 18.78
C PRO A 216 2.49 -7.85 20.07
N PHE A 217 2.26 -6.65 20.61
CA PHE A 217 1.49 -6.37 21.83
C PHE A 217 2.05 -6.96 23.13
N ASP A 218 3.22 -7.61 23.13
CA ASP A 218 3.90 -8.07 24.34
C ASP A 218 4.64 -6.93 25.04
N ASP A 219 4.67 -6.90 26.36
CA ASP A 219 5.37 -5.87 27.13
C ASP A 219 6.89 -5.91 26.94
N THR A 220 7.44 -7.08 26.57
CA THR A 220 8.88 -7.28 26.30
C THR A 220 9.26 -7.06 24.84
N ARG A 221 8.34 -6.58 23.98
CA ARG A 221 8.61 -6.34 22.57
C ARG A 221 9.74 -5.34 22.37
N ALA A 222 10.62 -5.59 21.41
CA ALA A 222 11.78 -4.76 21.16
C ALA A 222 11.83 -4.17 19.74
N GLY A 223 10.97 -4.68 18.83
CA GLY A 223 10.96 -4.24 17.45
C GLY A 223 10.24 -5.21 16.52
N LEU A 224 10.38 -4.99 15.24
CA LEU A 224 9.86 -5.84 14.18
C LEU A 224 10.96 -6.73 13.57
N ASN A 225 10.56 -7.78 12.87
CA ASN A 225 11.42 -8.46 11.90
C ASN A 225 10.92 -8.11 10.50
N LEU A 226 11.82 -7.79 9.58
CA LEU A 226 11.44 -7.61 8.18
C LEU A 226 11.03 -8.93 7.55
N GLY A 227 10.15 -8.86 6.58
CA GLY A 227 9.73 -9.99 5.74
C GLY A 227 9.58 -9.57 4.29
N GLU A 228 9.44 -10.55 3.41
CA GLU A 228 9.13 -10.36 2.01
C GLU A 228 7.95 -11.22 1.59
N GLY A 229 7.35 -10.86 0.47
CA GLY A 229 6.25 -11.61 -0.12
C GLY A 229 5.39 -10.78 -1.05
N ALA A 230 4.37 -11.40 -1.58
CA ALA A 230 3.37 -10.78 -2.42
C ALA A 230 2.01 -11.42 -2.19
N ALA A 231 0.96 -10.60 -2.27
CA ALA A 231 -0.40 -11.09 -2.37
C ALA A 231 -1.23 -10.18 -3.27
N TYR A 232 -2.09 -10.78 -4.08
CA TYR A 232 -3.03 -10.09 -4.94
C TYR A 232 -4.39 -10.73 -4.87
N VAL A 233 -5.42 -9.91 -5.01
CA VAL A 233 -6.81 -10.36 -5.10
C VAL A 233 -7.43 -9.87 -6.40
N VAL A 234 -8.35 -10.65 -6.95
CA VAL A 234 -9.21 -10.25 -8.06
C VAL A 234 -10.49 -9.67 -7.46
N MET A 235 -10.82 -8.46 -7.85
CA MET A 235 -12.00 -7.74 -7.42
C MET A 235 -12.89 -7.41 -8.62
N GLU A 236 -14.19 -7.54 -8.43
CA GLU A 236 -15.23 -7.27 -9.41
C GLU A 236 -16.46 -6.67 -8.71
N THR A 237 -17.36 -6.06 -9.46
CA THR A 237 -18.69 -5.82 -8.89
C THR A 237 -19.42 -7.15 -8.70
N GLU A 238 -20.25 -7.24 -7.67
CA GLU A 238 -21.07 -8.45 -7.43
C GLU A 238 -21.88 -8.84 -8.67
N GLU A 239 -22.44 -7.86 -9.38
CA GLU A 239 -23.19 -8.08 -10.62
C GLU A 239 -22.33 -8.75 -11.69
N HIS A 240 -21.09 -8.27 -11.91
CA HIS A 240 -20.16 -8.84 -12.87
C HIS A 240 -19.74 -10.25 -12.49
N ALA A 241 -19.43 -10.50 -11.22
CA ALA A 241 -19.07 -11.82 -10.71
C ALA A 241 -20.21 -12.84 -10.92
N LEU A 242 -21.46 -12.44 -10.63
CA LEU A 242 -22.64 -13.27 -10.84
C LEU A 242 -22.90 -13.54 -12.33
N GLN A 243 -22.70 -12.58 -13.22
CA GLN A 243 -22.81 -12.77 -14.67
C GLN A 243 -21.77 -13.76 -15.20
N ARG A 244 -20.55 -13.74 -14.67
CA ARG A 244 -19.49 -14.70 -14.98
C ARG A 244 -19.71 -16.09 -14.31
N GLN A 245 -20.65 -16.20 -13.37
CA GLN A 245 -20.88 -17.40 -12.57
C GLN A 245 -19.63 -17.84 -11.78
N THR A 246 -18.78 -16.89 -11.37
CA THR A 246 -17.59 -17.17 -10.59
C THR A 246 -17.93 -17.20 -9.09
N PRO A 247 -17.28 -18.08 -8.29
CA PRO A 247 -17.46 -18.07 -6.84
C PRO A 247 -17.03 -16.73 -6.24
N ILE A 248 -17.82 -16.20 -5.31
CA ILE A 248 -17.47 -15.02 -4.52
C ILE A 248 -16.93 -15.52 -3.19
N HIS A 249 -15.68 -15.19 -2.90
CA HIS A 249 -15.00 -15.60 -1.68
C HIS A 249 -15.40 -14.74 -0.48
N ALA A 250 -15.45 -13.43 -0.70
CA ALA A 250 -15.88 -12.45 0.28
C ALA A 250 -16.22 -11.13 -0.43
N TYR A 251 -16.66 -10.15 0.35
CA TYR A 251 -16.87 -8.79 -0.12
C TYR A 251 -15.94 -7.83 0.61
N LEU A 252 -15.34 -6.89 -0.11
CA LEU A 252 -14.76 -5.69 0.48
C LEU A 252 -15.92 -4.71 0.76
N SER A 253 -16.49 -4.80 1.95
CA SER A 253 -17.72 -4.11 2.33
C SER A 253 -17.49 -2.68 2.80
N GLY A 254 -16.31 -2.38 3.34
CA GLY A 254 -15.94 -1.04 3.76
C GLY A 254 -14.42 -0.84 3.77
N TYR A 255 -14.01 0.40 3.66
CA TYR A 255 -12.60 0.79 3.75
C TYR A 255 -12.48 2.24 4.17
N GLY A 256 -11.35 2.57 4.78
CA GLY A 256 -10.99 3.92 5.16
C GLY A 256 -9.50 4.17 4.97
N ASN A 257 -9.17 5.41 4.63
CA ASN A 257 -7.81 5.91 4.54
C ASN A 257 -7.76 7.27 5.24
N ALA A 258 -6.82 7.42 6.17
CA ALA A 258 -6.58 8.66 6.90
C ALA A 258 -5.09 8.93 7.06
N CYS A 259 -4.75 10.16 7.36
CA CYS A 259 -3.39 10.55 7.70
C CYS A 259 -3.30 10.90 9.19
N ASP A 260 -2.38 10.28 9.93
CA ASP A 260 -2.15 10.60 11.33
C ASP A 260 -1.59 12.04 11.52
N ALA A 261 -0.96 12.57 10.49
CA ALA A 261 -0.44 13.95 10.40
C ALA A 261 0.38 14.39 11.63
N PHE A 262 1.07 13.45 12.27
CA PHE A 262 1.80 13.65 13.53
C PHE A 262 3.32 13.70 13.32
N HIS A 263 3.90 12.64 12.78
CA HIS A 263 5.35 12.50 12.59
C HIS A 263 5.66 11.61 11.38
N GLN A 264 6.89 11.70 10.83
CA GLN A 264 7.28 10.94 9.63
C GLN A 264 7.33 9.42 9.86
N THR A 265 7.63 8.96 11.06
CA THR A 265 7.80 7.52 11.37
C THR A 265 7.11 7.06 12.64
N ALA A 266 6.71 7.97 13.52
CA ALA A 266 6.03 7.64 14.77
C ALA A 266 4.53 7.91 14.66
N SER A 267 3.73 7.00 15.20
CA SER A 267 2.29 7.17 15.35
C SER A 267 1.99 8.06 16.56
N SER A 268 0.89 8.81 16.50
CA SER A 268 0.41 9.64 17.60
C SER A 268 0.02 8.81 18.82
N ASP A 269 0.17 9.37 20.02
CA ASP A 269 -0.10 8.65 21.27
C ASP A 269 -1.58 8.23 21.40
N ASN A 270 -2.49 8.97 20.76
CA ASN A 270 -3.93 8.68 20.77
C ASN A 270 -4.39 7.84 19.57
N GLY A 271 -3.48 7.46 18.65
CA GLY A 271 -3.78 6.65 17.46
C GLY A 271 -4.80 7.31 16.54
N GLU A 272 -4.66 8.62 16.26
CA GLU A 272 -5.69 9.39 15.55
C GLU A 272 -5.92 8.88 14.13
N GLY A 273 -4.86 8.70 13.34
CA GLY A 273 -4.98 8.20 11.97
C GLY A 273 -5.60 6.81 11.90
N ALA A 274 -5.11 5.89 12.74
CA ALA A 274 -5.64 4.53 12.86
C ALA A 274 -7.14 4.54 13.25
N TYR A 275 -7.52 5.38 14.23
CA TYR A 275 -8.93 5.56 14.64
C TYR A 275 -9.80 6.05 13.48
N LEU A 276 -9.35 7.07 12.75
CA LEU A 276 -10.12 7.64 11.64
C LEU A 276 -10.28 6.64 10.48
N ALA A 277 -9.21 5.91 10.13
CA ALA A 277 -9.26 4.88 9.08
C ALA A 277 -10.23 3.74 9.45
N MET A 278 -10.16 3.21 10.67
CA MET A 278 -11.09 2.18 11.15
C MET A 278 -12.52 2.69 11.20
N ARG A 279 -12.73 3.91 11.67
CA ARG A 279 -14.06 4.52 11.76
C ARG A 279 -14.69 4.68 10.37
N GLU A 280 -13.93 5.21 9.40
CA GLU A 280 -14.41 5.36 8.02
C GLU A 280 -14.75 4.02 7.39
N ALA A 281 -13.93 2.98 7.63
CA ALA A 281 -14.18 1.64 7.12
C ALA A 281 -15.48 1.03 7.66
N LEU A 282 -15.75 1.19 8.96
CA LEU A 282 -16.99 0.73 9.60
C LEU A 282 -18.21 1.52 9.11
N ASP A 283 -18.11 2.85 9.06
CA ASP A 283 -19.18 3.73 8.60
C ASP A 283 -19.56 3.41 7.13
N MET A 284 -18.54 3.15 6.27
CA MET A 284 -18.77 2.75 4.87
C MET A 284 -19.42 1.37 4.75
N ALA A 285 -19.04 0.42 5.60
CA ALA A 285 -19.66 -0.91 5.64
C ALA A 285 -21.08 -0.89 6.23
N GLY A 286 -21.48 0.21 6.88
CA GLY A 286 -22.74 0.30 7.62
C GLY A 286 -22.76 -0.57 8.88
N LEU A 287 -21.60 -0.90 9.43
CA LEU A 287 -21.44 -1.79 10.58
C LEU A 287 -21.14 -1.02 11.87
N GLN A 288 -21.63 -1.58 12.99
CA GLN A 288 -21.22 -1.15 14.32
C GLN A 288 -19.95 -1.91 14.75
N PRO A 289 -19.15 -1.37 15.67
CA PRO A 289 -18.00 -2.09 16.21
C PRO A 289 -18.35 -3.48 16.75
N SER A 290 -19.54 -3.66 17.32
CA SER A 290 -20.05 -4.96 17.82
C SER A 290 -20.29 -6.02 16.75
N ASP A 291 -20.33 -5.64 15.48
CA ASP A 291 -20.56 -6.56 14.37
C ASP A 291 -19.26 -7.22 13.87
N ILE A 292 -18.10 -6.70 14.29
CA ILE A 292 -16.78 -7.24 13.92
C ILE A 292 -16.44 -8.47 14.76
N ASP A 293 -16.21 -9.58 14.09
CA ASP A 293 -15.91 -10.87 14.72
C ASP A 293 -14.40 -11.08 14.97
N TYR A 294 -13.52 -10.38 14.21
CA TYR A 294 -12.07 -10.47 14.33
C TYR A 294 -11.38 -9.22 13.77
N VAL A 295 -10.28 -8.83 14.37
CA VAL A 295 -9.38 -7.78 13.84
C VAL A 295 -8.00 -8.37 13.58
N ASN A 296 -7.54 -8.29 12.34
CA ASN A 296 -6.14 -8.44 11.99
C ASN A 296 -5.46 -7.08 12.17
N ALA A 297 -4.69 -6.96 13.24
CA ALA A 297 -4.03 -5.72 13.60
C ALA A 297 -2.77 -5.49 12.77
N HIS A 298 -2.40 -4.23 12.58
CA HIS A 298 -1.10 -3.89 12.02
C HIS A 298 0.04 -4.45 12.87
N GLY A 299 0.01 -4.26 14.20
CA GLY A 299 0.78 -4.97 15.21
C GLY A 299 2.20 -5.35 14.81
N THR A 300 3.12 -4.37 14.74
CA THR A 300 4.49 -4.59 14.24
C THR A 300 5.43 -5.21 15.27
N GLY A 301 5.10 -5.15 16.55
CA GLY A 301 6.01 -5.47 17.65
C GLY A 301 6.89 -4.28 18.07
N THR A 302 6.72 -3.10 17.45
CA THR A 302 7.43 -1.90 17.90
C THR A 302 6.71 -1.24 19.06
N PRO A 303 7.43 -0.68 20.05
CA PRO A 303 6.81 -0.04 21.22
C PRO A 303 5.79 1.03 20.87
N ASN A 304 6.10 1.93 19.92
CA ASN A 304 5.23 3.05 19.56
C ASN A 304 3.96 2.61 18.80
N ASN A 305 4.11 1.78 17.75
CA ASN A 305 2.95 1.36 16.95
C ASN A 305 1.94 0.59 17.79
N ASP A 306 2.39 -0.44 18.53
CA ASP A 306 1.47 -1.32 19.24
C ASP A 306 0.73 -0.59 20.37
N GLN A 307 1.40 0.39 21.01
CA GLN A 307 0.74 1.25 21.99
C GLN A 307 -0.32 2.15 21.34
N SER A 308 0.03 2.82 20.24
CA SER A 308 -0.87 3.71 19.49
C SER A 308 -2.08 2.95 18.95
N GLU A 309 -1.87 1.79 18.30
CA GLU A 309 -2.94 0.94 17.76
C GLU A 309 -3.83 0.40 18.89
N SER A 310 -3.26 0.01 20.04
CA SER A 310 -4.05 -0.41 21.21
C SER A 310 -5.03 0.69 21.65
N VAL A 311 -4.57 1.94 21.68
CA VAL A 311 -5.43 3.08 22.03
C VAL A 311 -6.52 3.30 20.98
N ALA A 312 -6.17 3.23 19.70
CA ALA A 312 -7.14 3.38 18.61
C ALA A 312 -8.22 2.28 18.64
N LEU A 313 -7.83 1.02 18.86
CA LEU A 313 -8.76 -0.11 19.03
C LEU A 313 -9.67 0.09 20.23
N GLN A 314 -9.15 0.54 21.37
CA GLN A 314 -9.96 0.84 22.55
C GLN A 314 -10.93 2.00 22.30
N ARG A 315 -10.56 3.01 21.51
CA ARG A 315 -11.45 4.12 21.10
C ARG A 315 -12.59 3.64 20.23
N ILE A 316 -12.37 2.65 19.34
CA ILE A 316 -13.39 2.09 18.45
C ILE A 316 -14.31 1.12 19.21
N PHE A 317 -13.75 0.16 19.93
CA PHE A 317 -14.48 -0.98 20.48
C PHE A 317 -14.87 -0.83 21.96
N GLY A 318 -14.26 0.12 22.66
CA GLY A 318 -14.49 0.31 24.12
C GLY A 318 -14.13 -0.95 24.91
N SER A 319 -15.06 -1.41 25.75
CA SER A 319 -14.88 -2.64 26.55
C SER A 319 -15.16 -3.94 25.78
N ASN A 320 -15.71 -3.86 24.58
CA ASN A 320 -16.17 -5.01 23.79
C ASN A 320 -15.24 -5.28 22.60
N LEU A 321 -13.92 -5.32 22.88
CA LEU A 321 -12.92 -5.61 21.86
C LEU A 321 -13.12 -7.03 21.33
N PRO A 322 -13.28 -7.23 20.01
CA PRO A 322 -13.28 -8.58 19.43
C PRO A 322 -11.90 -9.23 19.57
N PRO A 323 -11.75 -10.53 19.27
CA PRO A 323 -10.42 -11.14 19.14
C PRO A 323 -9.55 -10.34 18.17
N VAL A 324 -8.33 -10.03 18.60
CA VAL A 324 -7.33 -9.29 17.80
C VAL A 324 -6.06 -10.11 17.71
N SER A 325 -5.44 -10.21 16.55
CA SER A 325 -4.06 -10.73 16.45
C SER A 325 -3.29 -10.05 15.32
N SER A 326 -1.97 -10.02 15.46
CA SER A 326 -1.06 -9.67 14.36
C SER A 326 -0.45 -10.94 13.79
N THR A 327 -0.43 -11.03 12.47
CA THR A 327 0.20 -12.17 11.76
C THR A 327 1.66 -11.92 11.40
N LYS A 328 2.22 -10.77 11.79
CA LYS A 328 3.63 -10.44 11.55
C LYS A 328 4.63 -11.33 12.29
N GLY A 329 4.21 -12.01 13.36
CA GLY A 329 4.99 -13.07 13.99
C GLY A 329 5.19 -14.31 13.10
N PHE A 330 4.36 -14.48 12.07
CA PHE A 330 4.49 -15.53 11.05
C PHE A 330 5.36 -15.12 9.88
N THR A 331 5.05 -13.99 9.27
CA THR A 331 5.61 -13.57 7.97
C THR A 331 6.79 -12.60 8.09
N GLY A 332 7.02 -12.02 9.25
CA GLY A 332 7.73 -10.75 9.37
C GLY A 332 6.87 -9.59 8.84
N HIS A 333 7.37 -8.39 8.94
CA HIS A 333 6.73 -7.20 8.38
C HIS A 333 7.10 -7.08 6.89
N THR A 334 6.17 -7.41 6.02
CA THR A 334 6.36 -7.42 4.56
C THR A 334 6.15 -6.03 3.93
N THR A 335 6.32 -4.99 4.72
CA THR A 335 6.26 -3.58 4.35
C THR A 335 5.07 -3.24 3.45
N SER A 336 5.27 -2.84 2.21
CA SER A 336 4.20 -2.46 1.28
C SER A 336 3.20 -3.57 0.95
N ALA A 337 3.62 -4.84 0.99
CA ALA A 337 2.77 -6.00 0.71
C ALA A 337 1.91 -6.44 1.90
N SER A 338 2.13 -5.87 3.11
CA SER A 338 1.45 -6.29 4.35
C SER A 338 -0.06 -6.31 4.20
N GLY A 339 -0.65 -5.22 3.68
CA GLY A 339 -2.11 -5.10 3.58
C GLY A 339 -2.77 -6.17 2.73
N SER A 340 -2.13 -6.64 1.65
CA SER A 340 -2.70 -7.70 0.81
C SER A 340 -2.39 -9.11 1.33
N ILE A 341 -1.20 -9.34 1.89
CA ILE A 341 -0.87 -10.61 2.57
C ILE A 341 -1.85 -10.85 3.72
N GLU A 342 -2.06 -9.83 4.56
CA GLU A 342 -2.99 -9.88 5.68
C GLU A 342 -4.46 -9.97 5.22
N THR A 343 -4.80 -9.36 4.07
CA THR A 343 -6.10 -9.58 3.40
C THR A 343 -6.32 -11.05 3.09
N VAL A 344 -5.39 -11.71 2.39
CA VAL A 344 -5.54 -13.14 2.06
C VAL A 344 -5.59 -14.00 3.33
N ILE A 345 -4.82 -13.67 4.36
CA ILE A 345 -4.90 -14.37 5.66
C ILE A 345 -6.29 -14.18 6.31
N CYS A 346 -6.88 -12.98 6.27
CA CYS A 346 -8.22 -12.72 6.76
C CYS A 346 -9.26 -13.54 6.00
N LEU A 347 -9.15 -13.63 4.66
CA LEU A 347 -10.06 -14.43 3.84
C LEU A 347 -9.94 -15.93 4.15
N LEU A 348 -8.71 -16.45 4.33
CA LEU A 348 -8.49 -17.82 4.77
C LEU A 348 -9.09 -18.08 6.16
N ALA A 349 -8.93 -17.14 7.10
CA ALA A 349 -9.53 -17.21 8.43
C ALA A 349 -11.05 -17.27 8.36
N MET A 350 -11.68 -16.44 7.55
CA MET A 350 -13.12 -16.44 7.31
C MET A 350 -13.59 -17.75 6.68
N HIS A 351 -12.94 -18.23 5.62
CA HIS A 351 -13.33 -19.45 4.91
C HIS A 351 -13.23 -20.69 5.79
N HIS A 352 -12.15 -20.79 6.54
CA HIS A 352 -11.83 -22.00 7.31
C HIS A 352 -12.25 -21.93 8.78
N GLY A 353 -12.82 -20.80 9.21
CA GLY A 353 -13.40 -20.64 10.55
C GLY A 353 -12.37 -20.70 11.68
N PHE A 354 -11.26 -20.00 11.56
CA PHE A 354 -10.24 -19.91 12.60
C PHE A 354 -9.76 -18.47 12.80
N ILE A 355 -9.13 -18.20 13.93
CA ILE A 355 -8.44 -16.95 14.21
C ILE A 355 -6.95 -17.25 14.31
N PRO A 356 -6.08 -16.61 13.50
CA PRO A 356 -4.63 -16.79 13.60
C PRO A 356 -4.12 -16.41 14.97
N ALA A 357 -3.15 -17.16 15.50
CA ALA A 357 -2.51 -16.83 16.76
C ALA A 357 -1.65 -15.56 16.66
N ASN A 358 -1.62 -14.76 17.71
CA ASN A 358 -0.59 -13.73 17.89
C ASN A 358 0.66 -14.38 18.44
N LEU A 359 1.62 -14.73 17.59
CA LEU A 359 2.84 -15.41 18.00
C LEU A 359 3.71 -14.51 18.91
N GLY A 360 4.41 -15.13 19.86
CA GLY A 360 5.36 -14.46 20.74
C GLY A 360 4.75 -13.72 21.93
N PHE A 361 3.43 -13.63 22.08
CA PHE A 361 2.79 -12.95 23.20
C PHE A 361 2.82 -13.80 24.48
N ALA A 362 3.35 -13.23 25.58
CA ALA A 362 3.40 -13.86 26.89
C ALA A 362 3.07 -12.88 28.04
N HIS A 363 3.42 -11.60 27.89
CA HIS A 363 3.33 -10.59 28.94
C HIS A 363 2.46 -9.41 28.46
N PRO A 364 1.28 -9.18 29.07
CA PRO A 364 0.41 -8.06 28.68
C PRO A 364 1.07 -6.71 28.97
N MET A 365 0.92 -5.78 28.01
CA MET A 365 1.26 -4.37 28.25
C MET A 365 0.34 -3.77 29.34
N ALA A 366 0.87 -2.84 30.12
CA ALA A 366 0.12 -2.21 31.22
C ALA A 366 -1.17 -1.48 30.74
N SER A 367 -1.17 -0.92 29.56
CA SER A 367 -2.27 -0.15 28.96
C SER A 367 -2.68 -0.62 27.55
N GLY A 368 -2.18 -1.79 27.13
CA GLY A 368 -2.43 -2.35 25.82
C GLY A 368 -3.64 -3.28 25.76
N ILE A 369 -3.86 -3.81 24.57
CA ILE A 369 -4.81 -4.90 24.34
C ILE A 369 -4.17 -6.24 24.73
N VAL A 370 -5.02 -7.27 24.94
CA VAL A 370 -4.60 -8.67 25.06
C VAL A 370 -4.96 -9.37 23.77
N PRO A 371 -3.98 -9.73 22.93
CA PRO A 371 -4.26 -10.37 21.65
C PRO A 371 -4.71 -11.83 21.80
N SER A 372 -5.35 -12.36 20.76
CA SER A 372 -5.77 -13.76 20.68
C SER A 372 -4.56 -14.68 20.48
N LEU A 373 -4.55 -15.80 21.19
CA LEU A 373 -3.56 -16.87 21.01
C LEU A 373 -4.00 -17.91 19.94
N GLY A 374 -5.03 -17.57 19.16
CA GLY A 374 -5.62 -18.42 18.14
C GLY A 374 -6.88 -19.11 18.63
N ALA A 375 -7.78 -19.42 17.69
CA ALA A 375 -9.01 -20.17 17.93
C ALA A 375 -9.45 -20.90 16.67
N GLU A 376 -10.06 -22.08 16.83
CA GLU A 376 -10.67 -22.88 15.77
C GLU A 376 -12.20 -22.94 15.91
N GLY A 377 -12.90 -23.28 14.84
CA GLY A 377 -14.35 -23.42 14.84
C GLY A 377 -15.10 -22.09 14.95
N CYS A 378 -14.46 -20.98 14.55
CA CYS A 378 -15.02 -19.64 14.61
C CYS A 378 -15.98 -19.39 13.44
N HIS A 379 -17.01 -18.60 13.68
CA HIS A 379 -17.90 -18.10 12.63
C HIS A 379 -17.62 -16.61 12.40
N LEU A 380 -16.73 -16.34 11.44
CA LEU A 380 -16.31 -14.97 11.12
C LEU A 380 -17.17 -14.43 9.96
N ARG A 381 -18.06 -13.48 10.26
CA ARG A 381 -18.90 -12.80 9.27
C ARG A 381 -18.26 -11.50 8.77
N HIS A 382 -17.69 -10.75 9.69
CA HIS A 382 -17.06 -9.46 9.42
C HIS A 382 -15.68 -9.40 10.07
N VAL A 383 -14.66 -9.09 9.26
CA VAL A 383 -13.26 -9.01 9.70
C VAL A 383 -12.71 -7.65 9.33
N LEU A 384 -12.05 -7.00 10.29
CA LEU A 384 -11.33 -5.74 10.08
C LEU A 384 -9.84 -6.04 9.92
N CYS A 385 -9.20 -5.48 8.88
CA CYS A 385 -7.77 -5.62 8.59
C CYS A 385 -7.11 -4.24 8.55
N ASN A 386 -6.09 -4.02 9.38
CA ASN A 386 -5.42 -2.74 9.56
C ASN A 386 -4.03 -2.72 8.92
N SER A 387 -3.70 -1.63 8.26
CA SER A 387 -2.37 -1.38 7.69
C SER A 387 -1.99 0.08 7.94
N PHE A 388 -1.03 0.31 8.85
CA PHE A 388 -0.60 1.64 9.28
C PHE A 388 0.84 1.88 8.84
N GLY A 389 1.08 2.94 8.07
CA GLY A 389 2.35 3.19 7.40
C GLY A 389 3.12 4.38 7.96
N PHE A 390 4.43 4.35 7.76
CA PHE A 390 5.26 5.53 7.96
C PHE A 390 4.67 6.72 7.18
N GLY A 391 4.85 7.92 7.71
CA GLY A 391 4.19 9.11 7.21
C GLY A 391 2.77 9.30 7.73
N GLY A 392 2.28 8.36 8.55
CA GLY A 392 0.92 8.38 9.07
C GLY A 392 -0.14 8.01 8.02
N ASN A 393 0.23 7.25 7.00
CA ASN A 393 -0.71 6.71 6.03
C ASN A 393 -1.39 5.47 6.61
N ASP A 394 -2.57 5.64 7.17
CA ASP A 394 -3.32 4.60 7.86
C ASP A 394 -4.50 4.15 7.02
N SER A 395 -4.64 2.84 6.83
CA SER A 395 -5.72 2.24 6.06
C SER A 395 -6.33 1.07 6.81
N SER A 396 -7.66 0.93 6.72
CA SER A 396 -8.41 -0.18 7.29
C SER A 396 -9.40 -0.72 6.26
N LEU A 397 -9.52 -2.05 6.20
CA LEU A 397 -10.39 -2.76 5.26
C LEU A 397 -11.36 -3.64 6.05
N VAL A 398 -12.64 -3.64 5.67
CA VAL A 398 -13.66 -4.53 6.23
C VAL A 398 -14.05 -5.57 5.19
N PHE A 399 -13.86 -6.84 5.52
CA PHE A 399 -14.30 -7.97 4.72
C PHE A 399 -15.54 -8.61 5.33
N SER A 400 -16.50 -8.97 4.46
CA SER A 400 -17.76 -9.60 4.87
C SER A 400 -18.04 -10.86 4.04
N ARG A 401 -18.57 -11.91 4.68
CA ARG A 401 -18.95 -13.17 4.00
C ARG A 401 -20.14 -13.00 3.06
N SER A 402 -21.11 -12.20 3.47
CA SER A 402 -22.29 -11.83 2.71
C SER A 402 -22.61 -10.38 3.00
N VAL A 403 -23.19 -9.71 2.05
CA VAL A 403 -23.71 -8.35 2.26
C VAL A 403 -25.18 -8.47 2.56
N GLU A 404 -25.56 -8.38 3.84
CA GLU A 404 -26.96 -8.16 4.22
C GLU A 404 -27.33 -6.76 3.76
N CYS A 405 -28.23 -6.67 2.77
CA CYS A 405 -28.88 -5.39 2.46
C CYS A 405 -29.55 -4.88 3.72
N GLY A 406 -29.06 -3.79 4.30
CA GLY A 406 -29.61 -3.16 5.50
C GLY A 406 -30.99 -2.57 5.25
N VAL A 407 -31.98 -3.44 5.10
CA VAL A 407 -33.39 -3.09 5.28
C VAL A 407 -33.80 -3.70 6.62
N ARG A 408 -33.87 -2.87 7.65
CA ARG A 408 -34.60 -3.25 8.87
C ARG A 408 -36.03 -3.61 8.46
N SER A 409 -36.34 -4.91 8.52
CA SER A 409 -37.71 -5.40 8.36
C SER A 409 -38.53 -4.91 9.53
N GLU A 410 -39.35 -3.89 9.33
CA GLU A 410 -40.60 -3.79 10.07
C GLU A 410 -41.56 -4.80 9.45
N ASP A 411 -42.13 -5.64 10.30
CA ASP A 411 -43.07 -6.71 9.95
C ASP A 411 -44.16 -6.22 9.03
N THR A 412 -44.27 -6.79 7.82
CA THR A 412 -45.49 -6.82 7.04
C THR A 412 -45.55 -8.09 6.17
N PRO A 413 -46.69 -8.80 6.11
CA PRO A 413 -46.76 -10.13 5.51
C PRO A 413 -46.76 -10.09 3.98
N ALA A 414 -46.15 -11.14 3.40
CA ALA A 414 -46.01 -11.37 1.99
C ALA A 414 -47.35 -11.27 1.22
N THR A 415 -47.38 -10.45 0.17
CA THR A 415 -48.28 -10.63 -0.96
C THR A 415 -47.46 -10.74 -2.24
N ASP A 416 -47.62 -11.88 -2.92
CA ASP A 416 -47.12 -12.14 -4.24
C ASP A 416 -47.54 -11.06 -5.26
N SER A 417 -46.55 -10.43 -5.89
CA SER A 417 -46.71 -9.96 -7.27
C SER A 417 -45.31 -9.69 -7.85
N ALA A 418 -44.88 -10.56 -8.75
CA ALA A 418 -43.72 -10.31 -9.63
C ALA A 418 -44.08 -9.11 -10.54
N SER A 419 -43.31 -8.04 -10.42
CA SER A 419 -43.30 -6.96 -11.40
C SER A 419 -41.89 -6.44 -11.57
N ASP A 420 -41.45 -6.47 -12.82
CA ASP A 420 -40.28 -5.91 -13.47
C ASP A 420 -39.52 -4.86 -12.66
N ILE A 421 -38.35 -5.22 -12.13
CA ILE A 421 -37.36 -4.27 -11.66
C ILE A 421 -36.42 -4.01 -12.84
N SER A 422 -36.65 -2.90 -13.52
CA SER A 422 -35.69 -2.32 -14.45
C SER A 422 -34.39 -2.01 -13.72
N PRO A 423 -33.19 -2.25 -14.31
CA PRO A 423 -31.93 -1.93 -13.68
C PRO A 423 -31.87 -0.42 -13.41
N SER A 424 -31.80 -0.05 -12.14
CA SER A 424 -31.53 1.32 -11.74
C SER A 424 -30.09 1.65 -12.16
N THR A 425 -29.95 2.33 -13.29
CA THR A 425 -28.72 3.04 -13.63
C THR A 425 -28.41 4.01 -12.52
N PHE A 426 -27.37 3.70 -11.73
CA PHE A 426 -26.78 4.67 -10.81
C PHE A 426 -26.23 5.82 -11.66
N HIS A 427 -26.98 6.89 -11.79
CA HIS A 427 -26.47 8.16 -12.24
C HIS A 427 -25.57 8.70 -11.12
N ILE A 428 -24.25 8.63 -11.32
CA ILE A 428 -23.31 9.47 -10.59
C ILE A 428 -23.67 10.90 -11.04
N PRO A 429 -24.07 11.81 -10.10
CA PRO A 429 -24.33 13.18 -10.49
C PRO A 429 -23.05 13.70 -11.14
N SER A 430 -23.15 14.33 -12.30
CA SER A 430 -22.02 14.98 -12.95
C SER A 430 -21.61 16.17 -12.07
N SER A 431 -20.79 15.92 -11.05
CA SER A 431 -20.17 16.98 -10.27
C SER A 431 -19.20 17.72 -11.18
N SER A 432 -19.40 19.01 -11.34
CA SER A 432 -18.41 19.83 -12.02
C SER A 432 -17.18 19.93 -11.15
N ILE A 433 -16.02 19.57 -11.68
CA ILE A 433 -14.73 19.66 -10.99
C ILE A 433 -13.97 20.85 -11.55
N TYR A 434 -13.51 21.72 -10.67
CA TYR A 434 -12.80 22.95 -11.02
C TYR A 434 -11.37 22.93 -10.49
N GLU A 435 -10.44 23.37 -11.30
CA GLU A 435 -9.09 23.71 -10.88
C GLU A 435 -9.11 25.14 -10.29
N LEU A 436 -8.88 25.25 -8.99
CA LEU A 436 -8.86 26.55 -8.30
C LEU A 436 -7.51 27.25 -8.43
N SER A 437 -6.44 26.49 -8.46
CA SER A 437 -5.07 27.00 -8.59
C SER A 437 -4.12 25.93 -9.10
N ARG A 438 -3.04 26.40 -9.74
CA ARG A 438 -1.90 25.56 -10.15
C ARG A 438 -0.61 26.34 -9.92
N VAL A 439 0.35 25.72 -9.28
CA VAL A 439 1.69 26.27 -9.06
C VAL A 439 2.75 25.28 -9.48
N GLU A 440 3.75 25.76 -10.20
CA GLU A 440 4.85 24.94 -10.71
C GLU A 440 6.19 25.53 -10.26
N ILE A 441 7.10 24.66 -9.85
CA ILE A 441 8.49 24.96 -9.48
C ILE A 441 9.40 24.12 -10.38
N THR A 442 10.19 24.78 -11.20
CA THR A 442 11.05 24.15 -12.21
C THR A 442 12.53 24.49 -12.06
N SER A 443 12.87 25.36 -11.09
CA SER A 443 14.23 25.83 -10.86
C SER A 443 14.56 25.87 -9.37
N GLU A 444 15.79 25.49 -9.03
CA GLU A 444 16.30 25.58 -7.65
C GLU A 444 16.32 27.04 -7.13
N ASP A 445 16.44 28.05 -8.01
CA ASP A 445 16.43 29.47 -7.61
C ASP A 445 15.11 29.85 -6.92
N GLN A 446 13.99 29.25 -7.35
CA GLN A 446 12.67 29.50 -6.77
C GLN A 446 12.56 28.97 -5.32
N LEU A 447 13.41 28.01 -4.93
CA LEU A 447 13.37 27.43 -3.58
C LEU A 447 13.67 28.43 -2.47
N SER A 448 14.31 29.55 -2.80
CA SER A 448 14.56 30.63 -1.83
C SER A 448 13.28 31.23 -1.24
N GLU A 449 12.15 31.17 -1.99
CA GLU A 449 10.83 31.67 -1.58
C GLU A 449 10.19 30.84 -0.45
N ILE A 450 10.70 29.63 -0.17
CA ILE A 450 10.19 28.79 0.93
C ILE A 450 10.25 29.49 2.29
N ARG A 451 11.15 30.45 2.45
CA ARG A 451 11.32 31.24 3.68
C ARG A 451 10.10 32.10 4.03
N ASP A 452 9.23 32.37 3.07
CA ASP A 452 7.97 33.09 3.28
C ASP A 452 6.88 32.24 3.89
N TYR A 453 7.09 30.89 3.88
CA TYR A 453 6.13 29.89 4.33
C TYR A 453 6.62 29.06 5.52
N ILE A 454 7.94 28.87 5.66
CA ILE A 454 8.56 27.99 6.64
C ILE A 454 9.72 28.73 7.35
N LYS A 455 9.88 28.46 8.65
CA LYS A 455 10.98 29.03 9.44
C LYS A 455 12.35 28.65 8.86
N PRO A 456 13.32 29.57 8.78
CA PRO A 456 14.62 29.30 8.15
C PRO A 456 15.39 28.11 8.74
N MET A 457 15.26 27.86 10.05
CA MET A 457 15.91 26.73 10.71
C MET A 457 15.33 25.38 10.28
N GLU A 458 14.04 25.33 10.06
CA GLU A 458 13.32 24.15 9.57
C GLU A 458 13.68 23.88 8.11
N ALA A 459 13.61 24.91 7.26
CA ALA A 459 13.95 24.81 5.85
C ALA A 459 15.40 24.33 5.58
N ARG A 460 16.35 24.62 6.50
CA ARG A 460 17.75 24.17 6.35
C ARG A 460 17.92 22.65 6.42
N ARG A 461 17.02 21.95 7.07
CA ARG A 461 17.07 20.47 7.26
C ARG A 461 16.37 19.70 6.15
N MET A 462 15.69 20.37 5.24
CA MET A 462 14.92 19.77 4.16
C MET A 462 15.77 19.61 2.90
N GLY A 463 15.63 18.49 2.21
CA GLY A 463 16.12 18.27 0.85
C GLY A 463 15.48 19.22 -0.15
N LYS A 464 15.99 19.24 -1.37
CA LYS A 464 15.51 20.15 -2.43
C LYS A 464 14.08 19.83 -2.83
N LEU A 465 13.78 18.56 -3.07
CA LEU A 465 12.43 18.11 -3.46
C LEU A 465 11.40 18.44 -2.37
N MET A 466 11.74 18.21 -1.11
CA MET A 466 10.86 18.55 0.01
C MET A 466 10.55 20.04 0.06
N LYS A 467 11.54 20.92 -0.20
CA LYS A 467 11.30 22.37 -0.29
C LYS A 467 10.39 22.72 -1.46
N ALA A 468 10.62 22.11 -2.63
CA ALA A 468 9.83 22.37 -3.84
C ALA A 468 8.38 21.94 -3.66
N SER A 469 8.16 20.73 -3.12
CA SER A 469 6.82 20.19 -2.91
C SER A 469 6.01 21.00 -1.89
N LEU A 470 6.61 21.37 -0.77
CA LEU A 470 5.97 22.25 0.20
C LEU A 470 5.71 23.64 -0.37
N LEU A 471 6.67 24.23 -1.10
CA LEU A 471 6.51 25.54 -1.68
C LEU A 471 5.37 25.59 -2.71
N SER A 472 5.33 24.65 -3.67
CA SER A 472 4.27 24.59 -4.67
C SER A 472 2.91 24.37 -4.02
N SER A 473 2.82 23.43 -3.05
CA SER A 473 1.58 23.10 -2.36
C SER A 473 1.04 24.28 -1.53
N LEU A 474 1.87 24.90 -0.70
CA LEU A 474 1.45 26.03 0.14
C LEU A 474 1.08 27.28 -0.70
N LYS A 475 1.79 27.51 -1.81
CA LYS A 475 1.42 28.57 -2.77
C LYS A 475 0.09 28.28 -3.44
N ALA A 476 -0.13 27.05 -3.90
CA ALA A 476 -1.37 26.65 -4.54
C ALA A 476 -2.57 26.77 -3.59
N LEU A 477 -2.47 26.26 -2.37
CA LEU A 477 -3.51 26.40 -1.34
C LEU A 477 -3.82 27.86 -1.02
N LYS A 478 -2.79 28.69 -0.86
CA LYS A 478 -2.97 30.13 -0.63
C LYS A 478 -3.69 30.83 -1.77
N GLN A 479 -3.34 30.51 -3.03
CA GLN A 479 -4.01 31.06 -4.21
C GLN A 479 -5.47 30.60 -4.32
N ALA A 480 -5.75 29.35 -3.94
CA ALA A 480 -7.10 28.78 -3.93
C ALA A 480 -7.96 29.28 -2.76
N GLY A 481 -7.37 29.95 -1.74
CA GLY A 481 -8.07 30.32 -0.51
C GLY A 481 -8.49 29.11 0.34
N VAL A 482 -7.74 28.02 0.26
CA VAL A 482 -7.98 26.76 1.02
C VAL A 482 -6.90 26.66 2.11
N GLU A 483 -7.31 26.60 3.38
CA GLU A 483 -6.39 26.44 4.50
C GLU A 483 -5.92 25.00 4.67
N CYS A 484 -6.87 24.05 4.62
CA CYS A 484 -6.61 22.61 4.68
C CYS A 484 -7.53 21.91 3.68
N PRO A 485 -6.99 21.10 2.74
CA PRO A 485 -7.81 20.32 1.83
C PRO A 485 -8.38 19.09 2.54
N ASP A 486 -9.45 18.51 1.98
CA ASP A 486 -10.04 17.27 2.53
C ASP A 486 -9.18 16.02 2.19
N ALA A 487 -8.34 16.11 1.16
CA ALA A 487 -7.45 15.03 0.73
C ALA A 487 -6.16 15.59 0.12
N ILE A 488 -5.07 14.83 0.23
CA ILE A 488 -3.77 15.10 -0.39
C ILE A 488 -3.36 13.89 -1.22
N ILE A 489 -3.20 14.07 -2.52
CA ILE A 489 -2.78 13.02 -3.44
C ILE A 489 -1.53 13.49 -4.17
N THR A 490 -0.45 12.71 -4.10
CA THR A 490 0.78 13.06 -4.78
C THR A 490 1.20 12.00 -5.79
N GLY A 491 1.95 12.43 -6.78
CA GLY A 491 2.66 11.60 -7.74
C GLY A 491 4.16 11.86 -7.69
N THR A 492 4.94 10.85 -7.96
CA THR A 492 6.40 10.95 -8.13
C THR A 492 6.93 9.76 -8.93
N ALA A 493 7.99 9.92 -9.68
CA ALA A 493 8.66 8.80 -10.34
C ALA A 493 9.68 8.12 -9.40
N LEU A 494 10.49 8.93 -8.71
CA LEU A 494 11.65 8.48 -7.94
C LEU A 494 11.62 8.89 -6.46
N GLY A 495 10.67 9.74 -6.06
CA GLY A 495 10.64 10.30 -4.71
C GLY A 495 11.82 11.23 -4.44
N CYS A 496 12.25 11.30 -3.18
CA CYS A 496 13.43 12.03 -2.75
C CYS A 496 14.71 11.25 -3.13
N TRP A 497 15.03 11.22 -4.43
CA TRP A 497 16.12 10.42 -4.98
C TRP A 497 17.49 10.77 -4.39
N GLU A 498 17.73 12.05 -4.07
CA GLU A 498 18.98 12.48 -3.41
C GLU A 498 19.24 11.70 -2.12
N ASN A 499 18.19 11.39 -1.35
CA ASN A 499 18.30 10.61 -0.12
C ASN A 499 18.54 9.12 -0.38
N SER A 500 17.86 8.54 -1.36
CA SER A 500 18.05 7.13 -1.76
C SER A 500 19.44 6.90 -2.33
N GLU A 501 19.93 7.78 -3.21
CA GLU A 501 21.27 7.75 -3.76
C GLU A 501 22.34 7.89 -2.66
N ALA A 502 22.13 8.80 -1.70
CA ALA A 502 23.06 8.96 -0.59
C ALA A 502 23.19 7.68 0.26
N LEU A 503 22.08 6.96 0.48
CA LEU A 503 22.13 5.67 1.19
C LEU A 503 22.84 4.59 0.38
N LEU A 504 22.58 4.48 -0.93
CA LEU A 504 23.25 3.53 -1.81
C LEU A 504 24.76 3.80 -1.88
N MET A 505 25.16 5.07 -1.96
CA MET A 505 26.56 5.47 -1.91
C MET A 505 27.20 5.13 -0.58
N GLN A 506 26.51 5.36 0.54
CA GLN A 506 27.00 5.00 1.86
C GLN A 506 27.20 3.48 2.00
N LEU A 507 26.21 2.67 1.56
CA LEU A 507 26.34 1.20 1.51
C LEU A 507 27.55 0.75 0.67
N LEU A 508 27.76 1.41 -0.48
CA LEU A 508 28.89 1.09 -1.37
C LEU A 508 30.25 1.43 -0.76
N GLU A 509 30.38 2.59 -0.12
CA GLU A 509 31.65 3.12 0.37
C GLU A 509 32.02 2.59 1.76
N GLU A 510 31.05 2.43 2.64
CA GLU A 510 31.24 2.11 4.06
C GLU A 510 30.75 0.70 4.44
N GLY A 511 29.98 0.04 3.55
CA GLY A 511 29.34 -1.25 3.83
C GLY A 511 28.11 -1.10 4.73
N GLU A 512 27.68 -2.20 5.33
CA GLU A 512 26.52 -2.27 6.22
C GLU A 512 26.83 -1.74 7.64
N VAL A 513 27.29 -0.50 7.70
CA VAL A 513 27.42 0.24 8.95
C VAL A 513 26.11 0.96 9.28
N MET A 514 26.07 1.69 10.40
CA MET A 514 24.88 2.46 10.73
C MET A 514 24.65 3.60 9.71
N LEU A 515 23.66 3.40 8.85
CA LEU A 515 23.27 4.38 7.83
C LEU A 515 22.62 5.63 8.45
N SER A 516 22.45 6.67 7.65
CA SER A 516 21.75 7.89 8.06
C SER A 516 20.25 7.62 8.23
N PRO A 517 19.70 7.66 9.46
CA PRO A 517 18.25 7.50 9.67
C PRO A 517 17.43 8.54 8.91
N THR A 518 17.94 9.78 8.82
CA THR A 518 17.27 10.89 8.13
C THR A 518 17.12 10.61 6.64
N ASN A 519 18.17 10.09 6.00
CA ASN A 519 18.11 9.75 4.57
C ASN A 519 17.09 8.64 4.33
N PHE A 520 17.07 7.61 5.17
CA PHE A 520 16.09 6.53 5.05
C PHE A 520 14.64 7.02 5.26
N MET A 521 14.38 7.80 6.32
CA MET A 521 13.04 8.35 6.55
C MET A 521 12.54 9.22 5.38
N GLN A 522 13.44 9.94 4.72
CA GLN A 522 13.09 10.80 3.58
C GLN A 522 13.09 10.09 2.23
N SER A 523 13.62 8.88 2.13
CA SER A 523 13.65 8.13 0.86
C SER A 523 12.31 7.50 0.49
N THR A 524 11.35 7.36 1.42
CA THR A 524 10.02 6.83 1.11
C THR A 524 9.25 7.78 0.20
N HIS A 525 8.56 7.26 -0.83
CA HIS A 525 7.85 8.10 -1.81
C HIS A 525 6.76 8.97 -1.18
N ASN A 526 6.04 8.42 -0.19
CA ASN A 526 4.98 9.13 0.51
C ASN A 526 5.46 10.16 1.54
N THR A 527 6.77 10.28 1.76
CA THR A 527 7.31 11.30 2.69
C THR A 527 6.90 12.72 2.28
N ILE A 528 6.70 12.95 0.97
CA ILE A 528 6.27 14.22 0.41
C ILE A 528 4.84 14.56 0.87
N SER A 529 3.86 13.71 0.55
CA SER A 529 2.45 13.89 0.92
C SER A 529 2.27 13.97 2.43
N SER A 530 3.02 13.13 3.16
CA SER A 530 3.00 13.09 4.63
C SER A 530 3.51 14.38 5.26
N ASN A 531 4.62 14.94 4.77
CA ASN A 531 5.13 16.21 5.28
C ASN A 531 4.18 17.38 4.99
N ILE A 532 3.49 17.36 3.83
CA ILE A 532 2.44 18.35 3.53
C ILE A 532 1.29 18.19 4.53
N ALA A 533 0.83 16.95 4.78
CA ALA A 533 -0.24 16.65 5.73
C ALA A 533 0.12 17.06 7.16
N ILE A 534 1.31 16.69 7.65
CA ILE A 534 1.83 17.09 8.97
C ILE A 534 1.87 18.61 9.10
N ARG A 535 2.31 19.30 8.05
CA ARG A 535 2.40 20.76 8.05
C ARG A 535 1.05 21.44 8.15
N LEU A 536 0.03 20.87 7.51
CA LEU A 536 -1.32 21.42 7.46
C LEU A 536 -2.22 20.91 8.61
N GLY A 537 -1.80 19.87 9.33
CA GLY A 537 -2.69 19.13 10.23
C GLY A 537 -3.83 18.45 9.47
N CYS A 538 -3.56 17.96 8.25
CA CYS A 538 -4.56 17.35 7.38
C CYS A 538 -4.65 15.84 7.68
N HIS A 539 -5.75 15.43 8.28
CA HIS A 539 -6.03 14.03 8.63
C HIS A 539 -6.82 13.26 7.57
N GLY A 540 -7.14 13.90 6.44
CA GLY A 540 -7.92 13.30 5.38
C GLY A 540 -7.16 12.26 4.56
N TYR A 541 -7.81 11.80 3.49
CA TYR A 541 -7.26 10.83 2.53
C TYR A 541 -5.87 11.27 2.03
N ASN A 542 -4.92 10.33 2.05
CA ASN A 542 -3.53 10.60 1.66
C ASN A 542 -2.96 9.42 0.89
N VAL A 543 -2.63 9.61 -0.39
CA VAL A 543 -2.07 8.57 -1.27
C VAL A 543 -0.96 9.14 -2.15
N THR A 544 0.03 8.30 -2.46
CA THR A 544 1.14 8.61 -3.36
C THR A 544 1.23 7.60 -4.48
N TYR A 545 1.21 8.08 -5.71
CA TYR A 545 1.37 7.31 -6.94
C TYR A 545 2.82 7.33 -7.41
N THR A 546 3.31 6.19 -7.90
CA THR A 546 4.69 6.05 -8.40
C THR A 546 4.68 5.34 -9.76
N GLN A 547 4.06 5.97 -10.76
CA GLN A 547 3.90 5.44 -12.12
C GLN A 547 4.75 6.20 -13.15
N GLY A 548 5.96 6.61 -12.79
CA GLY A 548 6.85 7.36 -13.68
C GLY A 548 6.19 8.65 -14.18
N SER A 549 6.19 8.87 -15.49
CA SER A 549 5.57 10.04 -16.15
C SER A 549 4.06 10.16 -15.90
N ASP A 550 3.39 9.03 -15.65
CA ASP A 550 1.94 8.96 -15.53
C ASP A 550 1.45 9.19 -14.09
N SER A 551 2.38 9.42 -13.15
CA SER A 551 2.08 9.62 -11.73
C SER A 551 1.10 10.78 -11.48
N LEU A 552 1.24 11.89 -12.21
CA LEU A 552 0.31 13.02 -12.11
C LEU A 552 -1.08 12.67 -12.64
N GLU A 553 -1.15 11.93 -13.74
CA GLU A 553 -2.42 11.53 -14.34
C GLU A 553 -3.21 10.63 -13.40
N TRP A 554 -2.54 9.64 -12.79
CA TRP A 554 -3.16 8.77 -11.79
C TRP A 554 -3.60 9.53 -10.54
N ALA A 555 -2.79 10.47 -10.05
CA ALA A 555 -3.16 11.32 -8.92
C ALA A 555 -4.39 12.20 -9.23
N LEU A 556 -4.49 12.74 -10.45
CA LEU A 556 -5.65 13.51 -10.91
C LEU A 556 -6.89 12.62 -11.11
N ARG A 557 -6.70 11.39 -11.57
CA ARG A 557 -7.80 10.41 -11.73
C ARG A 557 -8.40 10.05 -10.39
N ASP A 558 -7.58 9.70 -9.40
CA ASP A 558 -8.05 9.40 -8.04
C ASP A 558 -8.74 10.62 -7.40
N ALA A 559 -8.17 11.81 -7.54
CA ALA A 559 -8.80 13.04 -7.05
C ALA A 559 -10.21 13.26 -7.65
N ARG A 560 -10.39 12.95 -8.94
CA ARG A 560 -11.72 13.00 -9.57
C ARG A 560 -12.69 11.99 -8.99
N LEU A 561 -12.23 10.74 -8.77
CA LEU A 561 -13.04 9.69 -8.12
C LEU A 561 -13.50 10.12 -6.73
N LEU A 562 -12.59 10.71 -5.92
CA LEU A 562 -12.93 11.22 -4.59
C LEU A 562 -13.96 12.36 -4.65
N LEU A 563 -13.75 13.34 -5.50
CA LEU A 563 -14.65 14.49 -5.65
C LEU A 563 -16.03 14.06 -6.18
N GLN A 564 -16.08 13.12 -7.14
CA GLN A 564 -17.31 12.56 -7.69
C GLN A 564 -18.10 11.74 -6.66
N SER A 565 -17.42 11.11 -5.69
CA SER A 565 -18.09 10.39 -4.60
C SER A 565 -18.94 11.32 -3.70
N GLY A 566 -18.69 12.64 -3.76
CA GLY A 566 -19.35 13.65 -2.93
C GLY A 566 -18.95 13.64 -1.46
N ARG A 567 -18.00 12.79 -1.06
CA ARG A 567 -17.45 12.74 0.32
C ARG A 567 -16.39 13.80 0.57
N TYR A 568 -15.71 14.23 -0.48
CA TYR A 568 -14.65 15.23 -0.46
C TYR A 568 -15.05 16.45 -1.28
N ASN A 569 -14.69 17.66 -0.84
CA ASN A 569 -15.01 18.91 -1.52
C ASN A 569 -13.76 19.53 -2.17
N THR A 570 -12.60 19.37 -1.53
CA THR A 570 -11.32 19.96 -1.97
C THR A 570 -10.22 18.91 -1.91
N VAL A 571 -9.41 18.82 -2.96
CA VAL A 571 -8.26 17.92 -3.04
C VAL A 571 -7.04 18.70 -3.49
N LEU A 572 -5.94 18.55 -2.74
CA LEU A 572 -4.61 18.98 -3.18
C LEU A 572 -3.97 17.82 -3.95
N VAL A 573 -3.70 18.04 -5.23
CA VAL A 573 -2.96 17.11 -6.08
C VAL A 573 -1.57 17.66 -6.32
N GLY A 574 -0.53 16.85 -6.16
CA GLY A 574 0.85 17.22 -6.45
C GLY A 574 1.55 16.19 -7.34
N CYS A 575 2.60 16.63 -8.06
CA CYS A 575 3.59 15.73 -8.64
C CYS A 575 4.97 16.34 -8.47
N HIS A 576 5.89 15.58 -7.88
CA HIS A 576 7.13 16.13 -7.39
C HIS A 576 8.28 15.17 -7.65
N ASP A 577 9.27 15.62 -8.43
CA ASP A 577 10.42 14.83 -8.82
C ASP A 577 11.72 15.61 -8.74
N GLU A 578 12.79 14.91 -8.43
CA GLU A 578 14.17 15.41 -8.54
C GLU A 578 15.08 14.37 -9.19
N THR A 579 16.15 14.84 -9.78
CA THR A 579 17.24 13.99 -10.26
C THR A 579 18.59 14.55 -9.80
N THR A 580 19.47 13.64 -9.39
CA THR A 580 20.84 13.99 -9.02
C THR A 580 21.75 14.07 -10.26
N PRO A 581 22.93 14.71 -10.16
CA PRO A 581 23.91 14.69 -11.24
C PRO A 581 24.35 13.26 -11.62
N LEU A 582 24.51 12.37 -10.63
CA LEU A 582 24.89 10.97 -10.88
C LEU A 582 23.78 10.25 -11.66
N TYR A 583 22.54 10.32 -11.19
CA TYR A 583 21.41 9.69 -11.87
C TYR A 583 21.27 10.17 -13.32
N ARG A 584 21.34 11.48 -13.58
CA ARG A 584 21.30 12.02 -14.95
C ARG A 584 22.42 11.48 -15.82
N SER A 585 23.65 11.40 -15.28
CA SER A 585 24.79 10.85 -16.00
C SER A 585 24.60 9.36 -16.36
N LEU A 586 24.02 8.58 -15.45
CA LEU A 586 23.68 7.17 -15.71
C LEU A 586 22.61 7.04 -16.80
N MET A 587 21.56 7.87 -16.73
CA MET A 587 20.46 7.88 -17.70
C MET A 587 20.93 8.36 -19.09
N GLU A 588 21.85 9.33 -19.16
CA GLU A 588 22.47 9.77 -20.42
C GLU A 588 23.24 8.62 -21.10
N ARG A 589 23.90 7.75 -20.33
CA ARG A 589 24.56 6.56 -20.87
C ARG A 589 23.56 5.53 -21.45
N LEU A 590 22.29 5.56 -21.00
CA LEU A 590 21.17 4.80 -21.58
C LEU A 590 20.49 5.53 -22.75
N GLY A 591 20.98 6.72 -23.13
CA GLY A 591 20.39 7.54 -24.19
C GLY A 591 19.22 8.40 -23.76
N ILE A 592 18.92 8.46 -22.45
CA ILE A 592 17.84 9.28 -21.89
C ILE A 592 18.42 10.61 -21.43
N THR A 593 18.05 11.69 -22.11
CA THR A 593 18.61 13.04 -21.89
C THR A 593 17.52 14.04 -21.53
N GLY A 594 17.93 15.19 -20.98
CA GLY A 594 17.01 16.31 -20.70
C GLY A 594 16.17 16.14 -19.44
N LEU A 595 16.53 15.24 -18.54
CA LEU A 595 15.86 15.08 -17.25
C LEU A 595 16.05 16.35 -16.40
N PRO A 596 14.97 16.95 -15.85
CA PRO A 596 15.07 18.14 -15.02
C PRO A 596 15.73 17.83 -13.68
N ALA A 597 16.49 18.78 -13.14
CA ALA A 597 17.06 18.64 -11.80
C ALA A 597 15.99 18.63 -10.72
N ILE A 598 14.91 19.39 -10.93
CA ILE A 598 13.76 19.49 -10.05
C ILE A 598 12.52 19.86 -10.88
N HIS A 599 11.41 19.21 -10.58
CA HIS A 599 10.09 19.54 -11.10
C HIS A 599 9.05 19.30 -10.01
N SER A 600 8.22 20.28 -9.72
CA SER A 600 7.20 20.17 -8.69
C SER A 600 5.97 20.97 -9.11
N VAL A 601 4.85 20.30 -9.26
CA VAL A 601 3.55 20.92 -9.53
C VAL A 601 2.57 20.61 -8.41
N ALA A 602 1.78 21.60 -8.03
CA ALA A 602 0.67 21.44 -7.09
C ALA A 602 -0.60 22.10 -7.64
N ILE A 603 -1.70 21.40 -7.53
CA ILE A 603 -3.01 21.76 -8.09
C ILE A 603 -4.06 21.61 -6.99
N VAL A 604 -4.91 22.61 -6.80
CA VAL A 604 -6.07 22.51 -5.91
C VAL A 604 -7.32 22.31 -6.74
N LEU A 605 -7.99 21.18 -6.53
CA LEU A 605 -9.25 20.83 -7.18
C LEU A 605 -10.42 21.00 -6.20
N LYS A 606 -11.57 21.40 -6.73
CA LYS A 606 -12.84 21.50 -5.99
C LYS A 606 -13.97 20.84 -6.77
N GLY A 607 -14.78 20.04 -6.07
CA GLY A 607 -16.04 19.51 -6.57
C GLY A 607 -17.22 20.39 -6.16
N GLU A 608 -18.15 20.62 -7.06
CA GLU A 608 -19.45 21.21 -6.70
C GLU A 608 -20.53 20.14 -6.79
N LYS A 609 -21.30 19.98 -5.71
CA LYS A 609 -22.53 19.19 -5.76
C LYS A 609 -23.50 19.90 -6.71
N VAL A 610 -23.93 19.21 -7.76
CA VAL A 610 -25.05 19.71 -8.57
C VAL A 610 -26.25 19.77 -7.62
N LYS A 611 -26.80 20.97 -7.42
CA LYS A 611 -28.07 21.12 -6.68
C LYS A 611 -29.13 20.43 -7.55
N GLU A 612 -29.69 19.33 -7.04
CA GLU A 612 -30.89 18.72 -7.57
C GLU A 612 -32.07 19.72 -7.58
#